data_343931e65a169227ab4cdf05cd1c0eba
#
_entry.id   343931e65a169227ab4cdf05cd1c0eba
#
_cell.length_a   1.000
_cell.length_b   1.000
_cell.length_c   1.000
_cell.angle_alpha   90.00
_cell.angle_beta   90.00
_cell.angle_gamma   90.00
#
_symmetry.space_group_name_H-M   'P 1'
#
loop_
_entity.id
_entity.type
_entity.pdbx_description
1 polymer ?
#
loop_
_entity_poly.entity_id
_entity_poly.type
_entity_poly.pdbx_seq_one_letter_code
_entity_poly.pdbx_strand_id
1 'polypeptide(L)'
;MKTNLKSMVAAIATLFLTATTAVAQNPIAQTCFSTDPAPIVHGDRLYVFTGHDEDGADFFWMHEWRLFSTDDMVNWQDHGSPLSLFHFKWADDRAWAPQVIERNGKFYFYVPVHSKISGGMAIGVAVADNIEGPYRDALGKPLYEDGKWDHIDPTVWIDDDGQAYIAWGNPRYYSAKLSEDMIHLASEVKCDSTVKRYTEGPWLFKQRQLTKQEIKQMKMKKKELKASAWGKWLLIYAAGGVPECIAYAESNSPQGPWNYVGEVMAQTNDTKSFTNHSGIIEYKGHNYFFYHTGWLPKGGGFARSACVEEFQWQRDGRMPVILPTREGVAPIAAFSPFRLVEAETMAFSQGIRTEWNTKQRRIWVSDIQNGDWIKMREVDFDTNAPASRLNIEVTAASALQGGNIEVRLDSIKGDIVANVEVLPTGGWEEWAKFKASFNKDVKGKHDLFFVFRGKKGIKLFNFDSWRIF
;
A
#
# COMPACT_ATOMS: atom_id res chain seq x y z
N MET A 1 -77.84 4.28 2.41
CA MET A 1 -76.70 5.18 2.52
C MET A 1 -75.48 4.50 1.89
N LYS A 2 -74.98 5.00 0.75
CA LYS A 2 -73.88 4.44 -0.02
C LYS A 2 -72.62 5.16 0.40
N THR A 3 -71.65 4.46 0.92
CA THR A 3 -70.28 4.96 1.14
C THR A 3 -69.32 4.45 0.04
N ASN A 4 -68.81 5.39 -0.72
CA ASN A 4 -67.80 5.17 -1.77
C ASN A 4 -66.42 4.89 -1.17
N LEU A 5 -65.86 3.75 -1.49
CA LEU A 5 -64.46 3.40 -1.21
C LEU A 5 -63.61 3.82 -2.42
N LYS A 6 -62.85 4.90 -2.30
CA LYS A 6 -61.88 5.30 -3.31
C LYS A 6 -60.59 4.45 -3.12
N SER A 7 -60.28 3.65 -4.10
CA SER A 7 -59.04 2.90 -4.21
C SER A 7 -57.86 3.85 -4.40
N MET A 8 -56.94 3.83 -3.44
CA MET A 8 -55.62 4.40 -3.58
C MET A 8 -54.69 3.32 -4.18
N VAL A 9 -54.34 3.48 -5.43
CA VAL A 9 -53.28 2.67 -6.07
C VAL A 9 -51.93 3.27 -5.64
N ALA A 10 -51.24 2.60 -4.76
CA ALA A 10 -49.86 2.92 -4.41
C ALA A 10 -48.94 2.30 -5.48
N ALA A 11 -48.31 3.13 -6.31
CA ALA A 11 -47.26 2.70 -7.20
C ALA A 11 -45.99 2.40 -6.39
N ILE A 12 -45.67 1.12 -6.22
CA ILE A 12 -44.40 0.67 -5.67
C ILE A 12 -43.38 0.80 -6.81
N ALA A 13 -42.57 1.86 -6.78
CA ALA A 13 -41.38 1.96 -7.61
C ALA A 13 -40.32 0.97 -7.06
N THR A 14 -40.20 -0.18 -7.71
CA THR A 14 -39.14 -1.13 -7.42
C THR A 14 -37.84 -0.54 -7.97
N LEU A 15 -37.04 0.06 -7.09
CA LEU A 15 -35.64 0.39 -7.39
C LEU A 15 -34.91 -0.95 -7.56
N PHE A 16 -34.60 -1.32 -8.80
CA PHE A 16 -33.58 -2.32 -9.06
C PHE A 16 -32.22 -1.70 -8.70
N LEU A 17 -31.77 -1.89 -7.45
CA LEU A 17 -30.36 -1.83 -7.15
C LEU A 17 -29.72 -2.98 -7.95
N THR A 18 -29.08 -2.66 -9.06
CA THR A 18 -28.08 -3.54 -9.64
C THR A 18 -26.95 -3.60 -8.62
N ALA A 19 -26.92 -4.66 -7.82
CA ALA A 19 -25.74 -4.98 -7.03
C ALA A 19 -24.61 -5.22 -8.04
N THR A 20 -23.82 -4.18 -8.33
CA THR A 20 -22.50 -4.37 -8.88
C THR A 20 -21.78 -5.25 -7.86
N THR A 21 -21.43 -6.47 -8.24
CA THR A 21 -20.54 -7.30 -7.43
C THR A 21 -19.29 -6.47 -7.21
N ALA A 22 -19.11 -5.96 -5.99
CA ALA A 22 -17.90 -5.24 -5.61
C ALA A 22 -16.75 -6.21 -5.86
N VAL A 23 -15.93 -5.90 -6.85
CA VAL A 23 -14.74 -6.71 -7.15
C VAL A 23 -13.74 -6.39 -6.07
N ALA A 24 -13.29 -7.41 -5.35
CA ALA A 24 -12.28 -7.27 -4.30
C ALA A 24 -11.10 -6.45 -4.81
N GLN A 25 -10.64 -5.50 -4.00
CA GLN A 25 -9.49 -4.65 -4.30
C GLN A 25 -8.36 -4.86 -3.30
N ASN A 26 -8.71 -5.24 -2.05
CA ASN A 26 -7.74 -5.70 -1.08
C ASN A 26 -7.37 -7.17 -1.32
N PRO A 27 -6.08 -7.52 -1.26
CA PRO A 27 -4.91 -6.67 -1.04
C PRO A 27 -4.58 -5.74 -2.23
N ILE A 28 -3.81 -4.66 -1.96
CA ILE A 28 -3.45 -3.63 -2.96
C ILE A 28 -2.54 -4.16 -4.10
N ALA A 29 -1.82 -5.25 -3.85
CA ALA A 29 -1.00 -5.96 -4.84
C ALA A 29 -1.33 -7.45 -4.81
N GLN A 30 -1.41 -8.08 -6.01
CA GLN A 30 -1.69 -9.52 -6.16
C GLN A 30 -0.49 -10.28 -6.72
N THR A 31 0.54 -9.57 -7.15
CA THR A 31 1.71 -10.13 -7.86
C THR A 31 2.77 -10.71 -6.94
N CYS A 32 2.77 -10.29 -5.68
CA CYS A 32 3.67 -10.76 -4.63
C CYS A 32 3.03 -10.59 -3.24
N PHE A 33 3.59 -11.25 -2.22
CA PHE A 33 3.25 -10.96 -0.84
C PHE A 33 3.92 -9.66 -0.41
N SER A 34 3.13 -8.78 0.22
CA SER A 34 3.56 -7.46 0.69
C SER A 34 3.02 -7.24 2.10
N THR A 35 3.87 -7.07 3.07
CA THR A 35 3.48 -7.00 4.47
C THR A 35 3.88 -5.68 5.12
N ASP A 36 3.38 -5.41 6.31
CA ASP A 36 3.80 -4.29 7.18
C ASP A 36 3.83 -2.93 6.44
N PRO A 37 2.68 -2.48 5.91
CA PRO A 37 2.63 -1.35 5.00
C PRO A 37 2.94 -0.02 5.68
N ALA A 38 3.90 0.72 5.15
CA ALA A 38 4.35 2.03 5.61
C ALA A 38 4.07 3.10 4.54
N PRO A 39 2.93 3.81 4.61
CA PRO A 39 2.56 4.82 3.64
C PRO A 39 3.32 6.14 3.84
N ILE A 40 3.62 6.81 2.72
CA ILE A 40 4.16 8.17 2.66
C ILE A 40 3.60 8.91 1.44
N VAL A 41 3.28 10.19 1.59
CA VAL A 41 2.92 11.06 0.45
C VAL A 41 4.16 11.83 0.01
N HIS A 42 4.45 11.79 -1.30
CA HIS A 42 5.47 12.61 -1.92
C HIS A 42 4.92 13.26 -3.20
N GLY A 43 4.98 14.59 -3.28
CA GLY A 43 4.27 15.33 -4.32
C GLY A 43 2.76 15.06 -4.26
N ASP A 44 2.17 14.76 -5.39
CA ASP A 44 0.73 14.45 -5.51
C ASP A 44 0.43 12.93 -5.45
N ARG A 45 1.41 12.10 -5.11
CA ARG A 45 1.34 10.65 -5.18
C ARG A 45 1.50 10.03 -3.79
N LEU A 46 0.73 8.97 -3.54
CA LEU A 46 0.88 8.12 -2.36
C LEU A 46 1.79 6.94 -2.70
N TYR A 47 2.77 6.71 -1.86
CA TYR A 47 3.69 5.57 -1.90
C TYR A 47 3.51 4.70 -0.67
N VAL A 48 3.68 3.38 -0.82
CA VAL A 48 3.61 2.42 0.28
C VAL A 48 4.82 1.51 0.21
N PHE A 49 5.69 1.61 1.20
CA PHE A 49 6.77 0.65 1.40
C PHE A 49 6.26 -0.55 2.19
N THR A 50 6.71 -1.73 1.83
CA THR A 50 6.29 -2.98 2.50
C THR A 50 7.48 -3.90 2.71
N GLY A 51 7.40 -4.79 3.70
CA GLY A 51 8.17 -6.02 3.69
C GLY A 51 7.71 -6.95 2.56
N HIS A 52 8.51 -7.97 2.26
CA HIS A 52 8.18 -8.99 1.26
C HIS A 52 8.35 -10.37 1.87
N ASP A 53 7.23 -11.02 2.22
CA ASP A 53 7.24 -12.42 2.65
C ASP A 53 7.60 -13.30 1.46
N GLU A 54 8.62 -14.16 1.59
CA GLU A 54 9.06 -15.06 0.53
C GLU A 54 8.00 -16.11 0.20
N ASP A 55 7.93 -16.50 -1.06
CA ASP A 55 6.99 -17.53 -1.54
C ASP A 55 7.24 -18.89 -0.85
N GLY A 56 6.19 -19.42 -0.21
CA GLY A 56 6.25 -20.72 0.47
C GLY A 56 7.00 -20.72 1.80
N ALA A 57 7.23 -19.56 2.36
CA ALA A 57 7.86 -19.41 3.66
C ALA A 57 7.04 -20.06 4.78
N ASP A 58 7.72 -20.70 5.73
CA ASP A 58 7.20 -21.29 6.97
C ASP A 58 7.57 -20.46 8.22
N PHE A 59 8.20 -19.32 8.00
CA PHE A 59 8.56 -18.31 8.97
C PHE A 59 8.62 -16.93 8.29
N PHE A 60 8.94 -15.84 9.02
CA PHE A 60 9.11 -14.49 8.49
C PHE A 60 10.43 -14.34 7.69
N TRP A 61 10.59 -15.16 6.66
CA TRP A 61 11.72 -15.08 5.74
C TRP A 61 11.51 -13.93 4.77
N MET A 62 12.32 -12.88 4.89
CA MET A 62 12.26 -11.66 4.08
C MET A 62 13.65 -11.16 3.78
N HIS A 63 13.92 -10.83 2.49
CA HIS A 63 15.23 -10.42 2.02
C HIS A 63 15.23 -9.03 1.39
N GLU A 64 14.05 -8.47 1.09
CA GLU A 64 13.92 -7.17 0.44
C GLU A 64 12.65 -6.45 0.88
N TRP A 65 12.59 -5.16 0.53
CA TRP A 65 11.40 -4.32 0.71
C TRP A 65 10.84 -3.93 -0.65
N ARG A 66 9.52 -3.93 -0.77
CA ARG A 66 8.80 -3.55 -1.99
C ARG A 66 8.27 -2.14 -1.89
N LEU A 67 8.04 -1.52 -3.04
CA LEU A 67 7.45 -0.19 -3.14
C LEU A 67 6.28 -0.20 -4.12
N PHE A 68 5.15 0.31 -3.66
CA PHE A 68 3.95 0.52 -4.47
C PHE A 68 3.55 1.99 -4.44
N SER A 69 2.85 2.48 -5.49
CA SER A 69 2.33 3.84 -5.48
C SER A 69 1.02 3.97 -6.24
N THR A 70 0.25 5.02 -5.93
CA THR A 70 -1.02 5.32 -6.57
C THR A 70 -1.31 6.82 -6.62
N ASP A 71 -2.06 7.24 -7.64
CA ASP A 71 -2.60 8.61 -7.76
C ASP A 71 -4.09 8.67 -7.40
N ASP A 72 -4.77 7.50 -7.42
CA ASP A 72 -6.24 7.37 -7.37
C ASP A 72 -6.76 6.40 -6.31
N MET A 73 -5.87 5.76 -5.54
CA MET A 73 -6.13 4.76 -4.49
C MET A 73 -6.61 3.39 -4.97
N VAL A 74 -6.81 3.19 -6.26
CA VAL A 74 -7.36 1.94 -6.80
C VAL A 74 -6.47 1.27 -7.84
N ASN A 75 -5.67 2.05 -8.58
CA ASN A 75 -4.66 1.53 -9.51
C ASN A 75 -3.29 1.71 -8.88
N TRP A 76 -2.63 0.60 -8.57
CA TRP A 76 -1.35 0.57 -7.86
C TRP A 76 -0.22 0.17 -8.80
N GLN A 77 0.82 0.99 -8.88
CA GLN A 77 2.05 0.67 -9.61
C GLN A 77 3.04 -0.03 -8.68
N ASP A 78 3.56 -1.17 -9.08
CA ASP A 78 4.68 -1.85 -8.43
C ASP A 78 6.00 -1.23 -8.95
N HIS A 79 6.89 -0.78 -8.06
CA HIS A 79 8.21 -0.23 -8.37
C HIS A 79 9.34 -1.24 -8.12
N GLY A 80 9.00 -2.49 -7.80
CA GLY A 80 9.99 -3.50 -7.45
C GLY A 80 10.59 -3.29 -6.07
N SER A 81 11.87 -3.59 -5.93
CA SER A 81 12.61 -3.55 -4.67
C SER A 81 13.61 -2.39 -4.67
N PRO A 82 13.30 -1.26 -4.00
CA PRO A 82 14.23 -0.12 -3.90
C PRO A 82 15.42 -0.39 -2.98
N LEU A 83 15.30 -1.34 -2.07
CA LEU A 83 16.29 -1.72 -1.07
C LEU A 83 16.18 -3.20 -0.75
N SER A 84 17.30 -3.87 -0.53
CA SER A 84 17.35 -5.24 -0.04
C SER A 84 18.32 -5.38 1.13
N LEU A 85 18.19 -6.47 1.89
CA LEU A 85 19.05 -6.84 3.00
C LEU A 85 20.55 -6.77 2.63
N PHE A 86 20.91 -7.16 1.40
CA PHE A 86 22.29 -7.25 0.92
C PHE A 86 22.99 -5.89 0.78
N HIS A 87 22.28 -4.78 0.89
CA HIS A 87 22.89 -3.45 0.95
C HIS A 87 23.54 -3.17 2.31
N PHE A 88 23.14 -3.89 3.38
CA PHE A 88 23.70 -3.77 4.73
C PHE A 88 24.74 -4.87 4.96
N LYS A 89 26.01 -4.58 4.73
CA LYS A 89 27.10 -5.58 4.85
C LYS A 89 27.22 -6.20 6.24
N TRP A 90 26.72 -5.54 7.25
CA TRP A 90 26.70 -5.94 8.67
C TRP A 90 25.47 -6.76 9.05
N ALA A 91 24.47 -6.89 8.16
CA ALA A 91 23.28 -7.69 8.34
C ALA A 91 23.32 -9.01 7.55
N ASP A 92 22.51 -9.99 7.93
CA ASP A 92 22.44 -11.30 7.27
C ASP A 92 21.01 -11.87 7.13
N ASP A 93 20.01 -11.31 7.83
CA ASP A 93 18.64 -11.85 7.81
C ASP A 93 17.61 -10.81 8.27
N ARG A 94 16.31 -11.10 8.08
CA ARG A 94 15.19 -10.39 8.69
C ARG A 94 14.96 -8.96 8.15
N ALA A 95 14.77 -8.81 6.85
CA ALA A 95 14.34 -7.53 6.26
C ALA A 95 12.87 -7.23 6.60
N TRP A 96 12.59 -6.96 7.90
CA TRP A 96 11.23 -6.85 8.44
C TRP A 96 10.63 -5.45 8.29
N ALA A 97 9.59 -5.13 9.06
CA ALA A 97 8.73 -3.95 8.91
C ALA A 97 9.50 -2.61 8.79
N PRO A 98 9.36 -1.88 7.66
CA PRO A 98 10.12 -0.67 7.41
C PRO A 98 9.32 0.59 7.70
N GLN A 99 9.99 1.76 7.73
CA GLN A 99 9.36 3.04 7.44
C GLN A 99 10.30 3.99 6.70
N VAL A 100 9.74 4.78 5.78
CA VAL A 100 10.45 5.84 5.06
C VAL A 100 9.90 7.20 5.43
N ILE A 101 10.77 8.18 5.59
CA ILE A 101 10.41 9.58 5.80
C ILE A 101 11.27 10.49 4.93
N GLU A 102 10.69 11.61 4.47
CA GLU A 102 11.41 12.63 3.73
C GLU A 102 11.89 13.75 4.65
N ARG A 103 13.13 14.22 4.46
CA ARG A 103 13.64 15.45 5.03
C ARG A 103 14.64 16.12 4.09
N ASN A 104 14.42 17.39 3.79
CA ASN A 104 15.32 18.22 2.97
C ASN A 104 15.62 17.60 1.59
N GLY A 105 14.62 17.02 0.94
CA GLY A 105 14.74 16.38 -0.38
C GLY A 105 15.50 15.05 -0.37
N LYS A 106 15.72 14.45 0.79
CA LYS A 106 16.27 13.11 0.94
C LYS A 106 15.27 12.19 1.63
N PHE A 107 15.33 10.90 1.27
CA PHE A 107 14.49 9.85 1.82
C PHE A 107 15.32 8.97 2.72
N TYR A 108 14.87 8.80 3.96
CA TYR A 108 15.53 8.00 5.00
C TYR A 108 14.68 6.76 5.27
N PHE A 109 15.24 5.60 4.98
CA PHE A 109 14.60 4.29 5.05
C PHE A 109 15.11 3.55 6.28
N TYR A 110 14.29 3.51 7.34
CA TYR A 110 14.62 2.80 8.58
C TYR A 110 14.10 1.38 8.51
N VAL A 111 14.95 0.44 8.89
CA VAL A 111 14.69 -0.99 8.77
C VAL A 111 15.18 -1.75 10.00
N PRO A 112 14.48 -2.79 10.45
CA PRO A 112 15.03 -3.77 11.36
C PRO A 112 15.67 -4.88 10.55
N VAL A 113 16.86 -5.32 10.96
CA VAL A 113 17.59 -6.45 10.37
C VAL A 113 18.34 -7.20 11.45
N HIS A 114 18.63 -8.49 11.25
CA HIS A 114 19.52 -9.23 12.13
C HIS A 114 20.98 -8.80 11.89
N SER A 115 21.66 -8.44 12.98
CA SER A 115 23.04 -7.94 12.95
C SER A 115 24.06 -9.05 13.17
N LYS A 116 25.00 -9.20 12.25
CA LYS A 116 26.20 -10.05 12.44
C LYS A 116 27.15 -9.55 13.53
N ILE A 117 27.03 -8.25 13.89
CA ILE A 117 27.92 -7.62 14.86
C ILE A 117 27.51 -8.01 16.28
N SER A 118 26.24 -7.80 16.63
CA SER A 118 25.72 -8.06 17.98
C SER A 118 25.06 -9.42 18.16
N GLY A 119 24.66 -10.09 17.08
CA GLY A 119 23.90 -11.35 17.11
C GLY A 119 22.44 -11.19 17.51
N GLY A 120 21.91 -9.95 17.53
CA GLY A 120 20.52 -9.61 17.80
C GLY A 120 19.91 -8.80 16.66
N MET A 121 18.68 -8.31 16.86
CA MET A 121 18.07 -7.38 15.93
C MET A 121 18.66 -5.98 16.11
N ALA A 122 18.73 -5.24 15.01
CA ALA A 122 19.26 -3.90 14.96
C ALA A 122 18.44 -3.01 14.05
N ILE A 123 18.43 -1.71 14.36
CA ILE A 123 17.83 -0.70 13.49
C ILE A 123 18.91 -0.16 12.56
N GLY A 124 18.68 -0.31 11.26
CA GLY A 124 19.49 0.29 10.18
C GLY A 124 18.81 1.51 9.59
N VAL A 125 19.59 2.32 8.87
CA VAL A 125 19.08 3.44 8.06
C VAL A 125 19.77 3.48 6.72
N ALA A 126 18.99 3.51 5.64
CA ALA A 126 19.46 3.76 4.29
C ALA A 126 18.95 5.11 3.78
N VAL A 127 19.67 5.72 2.84
CA VAL A 127 19.35 7.04 2.30
C VAL A 127 19.33 7.04 0.78
N ALA A 128 18.40 7.80 0.19
CA ALA A 128 18.30 8.06 -1.23
C ALA A 128 17.94 9.52 -1.52
N ASP A 129 18.27 9.97 -2.75
CA ASP A 129 17.87 11.29 -3.26
C ASP A 129 16.53 11.24 -4.02
N ASN A 130 15.97 10.03 -4.23
CA ASN A 130 14.68 9.79 -4.86
C ASN A 130 13.91 8.75 -4.03
N ILE A 131 12.58 8.91 -3.92
CA ILE A 131 11.72 7.99 -3.17
C ILE A 131 11.78 6.55 -3.69
N GLU A 132 11.98 6.37 -4.99
CA GLU A 132 12.16 5.06 -5.63
C GLU A 132 13.60 4.51 -5.50
N GLY A 133 14.47 5.25 -4.80
CA GLY A 133 15.88 4.89 -4.62
C GLY A 133 16.76 5.24 -5.84
N PRO A 134 17.98 4.64 -5.96
CA PRO A 134 18.49 3.55 -5.12
C PRO A 134 18.86 4.02 -3.71
N TYR A 135 18.43 3.24 -2.73
CA TYR A 135 18.84 3.45 -1.35
C TYR A 135 20.23 2.83 -1.08
N ARG A 136 20.96 3.42 -0.16
CA ARG A 136 22.28 2.92 0.27
C ARG A 136 22.38 3.02 1.81
N ASP A 137 23.02 2.05 2.42
CA ASP A 137 23.36 2.07 3.84
C ASP A 137 24.06 3.40 4.18
N ALA A 138 23.48 4.18 5.09
CA ALA A 138 23.97 5.51 5.40
C ALA A 138 25.21 5.51 6.30
N LEU A 139 25.39 4.46 7.13
CA LEU A 139 26.41 4.41 8.19
C LEU A 139 27.43 3.29 7.99
N GLY A 140 27.15 2.25 7.22
CA GLY A 140 27.95 1.03 7.16
C GLY A 140 27.93 0.21 8.46
N LYS A 141 27.01 0.52 9.37
CA LYS A 141 26.78 -0.11 10.68
C LYS A 141 25.36 0.20 11.16
N PRO A 142 24.86 -0.51 12.19
CA PRO A 142 23.55 -0.17 12.80
C PRO A 142 23.48 1.28 13.28
N LEU A 143 22.28 1.88 13.16
CA LEU A 143 21.90 3.10 13.86
C LEU A 143 21.78 2.82 15.38
N TYR A 144 21.19 1.65 15.70
CA TYR A 144 21.06 1.19 17.09
C TYR A 144 21.07 -0.34 17.17
N GLU A 145 21.82 -0.89 18.13
CA GLU A 145 21.84 -2.30 18.54
C GLU A 145 22.34 -2.44 19.98
N ASP A 146 21.91 -3.49 20.68
CA ASP A 146 22.44 -3.87 22.00
C ASP A 146 22.47 -5.40 22.22
N GLY A 147 22.36 -6.16 21.11
CA GLY A 147 22.37 -7.64 21.12
C GLY A 147 21.05 -8.29 21.47
N LYS A 148 19.98 -7.52 21.70
CA LYS A 148 18.64 -8.05 21.97
C LYS A 148 17.85 -8.24 20.67
N TRP A 149 16.80 -9.05 20.77
CA TRP A 149 15.82 -9.25 19.70
C TRP A 149 14.71 -8.20 19.65
N ASP A 150 14.68 -7.29 20.62
CA ASP A 150 13.65 -6.29 20.80
C ASP A 150 13.63 -5.20 19.69
N HIS A 151 14.69 -5.06 18.90
CA HIS A 151 14.89 -3.91 18.03
C HIS A 151 14.32 -4.15 16.64
N ILE A 152 12.98 -4.16 16.57
CA ILE A 152 12.22 -4.30 15.31
C ILE A 152 11.21 -3.16 15.14
N ASP A 153 10.66 -3.02 13.93
CA ASP A 153 9.53 -2.16 13.58
C ASP A 153 9.76 -0.67 13.87
N PRO A 154 10.79 -0.04 13.27
CA PRO A 154 11.01 1.39 13.47
C PRO A 154 9.92 2.24 12.88
N THR A 155 9.48 3.27 13.63
CA THR A 155 8.61 4.34 13.17
C THR A 155 9.25 5.69 13.41
N VAL A 156 9.10 6.62 12.47
CA VAL A 156 9.73 7.94 12.53
C VAL A 156 8.73 9.04 12.24
N TRP A 157 8.81 10.12 12.98
CA TRP A 157 8.01 11.32 12.79
C TRP A 157 8.87 12.58 13.00
N ILE A 158 8.64 13.58 12.15
CA ILE A 158 9.23 14.92 12.31
C ILE A 158 8.13 15.84 12.86
N ASP A 159 8.36 16.44 14.03
CA ASP A 159 7.41 17.35 14.67
C ASP A 159 7.42 18.73 14.00
N ASP A 160 6.45 19.57 14.32
CA ASP A 160 6.26 20.92 13.76
C ASP A 160 7.44 21.86 14.03
N ASP A 161 8.23 21.57 15.06
CA ASP A 161 9.47 22.30 15.39
C ASP A 161 10.72 21.78 14.65
N GLY A 162 10.53 20.74 13.80
CA GLY A 162 11.60 20.10 13.02
C GLY A 162 12.36 19.03 13.79
N GLN A 163 12.05 18.76 15.07
CA GLN A 163 12.67 17.66 15.79
C GLN A 163 12.11 16.31 15.30
N ALA A 164 12.99 15.44 14.85
CA ALA A 164 12.63 14.08 14.47
C ALA A 164 12.72 13.12 15.67
N TYR A 165 11.78 12.20 15.74
CA TYR A 165 11.68 11.14 16.74
C TYR A 165 11.62 9.80 16.06
N ILE A 166 12.28 8.81 16.65
CA ILE A 166 12.20 7.40 16.26
C ILE A 166 11.69 6.58 17.43
N ALA A 167 10.81 5.61 17.13
CA ALA A 167 10.38 4.62 18.09
C ALA A 167 10.35 3.23 17.44
N TRP A 168 10.44 2.16 18.24
CA TRP A 168 10.49 0.78 17.76
C TRP A 168 10.23 -0.20 18.91
N GLY A 169 10.14 -1.49 18.58
CA GLY A 169 10.36 -2.56 19.57
C GLY A 169 9.31 -3.65 19.64
N ASN A 170 9.72 -4.80 20.22
CA ASN A 170 8.93 -5.98 20.57
C ASN A 170 9.66 -6.74 21.71
N PRO A 171 9.04 -7.06 22.84
CA PRO A 171 7.71 -6.63 23.30
C PRO A 171 7.74 -5.30 24.05
N ARG A 172 8.88 -4.61 24.09
CA ARG A 172 9.07 -3.34 24.79
C ARG A 172 9.10 -2.20 23.79
N TYR A 173 8.46 -1.10 24.14
CA TYR A 173 8.48 0.13 23.35
C TYR A 173 9.73 0.94 23.67
N TYR A 174 10.50 1.27 22.64
CA TYR A 174 11.67 2.12 22.72
C TYR A 174 11.45 3.41 21.95
N SER A 175 12.06 4.51 22.39
CA SER A 175 12.04 5.78 21.68
C SER A 175 13.29 6.61 21.91
N ALA A 176 13.66 7.41 20.91
CA ALA A 176 14.76 8.36 20.98
C ALA A 176 14.48 9.58 20.09
N LYS A 177 15.27 10.65 20.27
CA LYS A 177 15.36 11.74 19.28
C LYS A 177 16.37 11.37 18.21
N LEU A 178 16.09 11.72 16.98
CA LEU A 178 17.06 11.71 15.88
C LEU A 178 17.77 13.07 15.79
N SER A 179 19.03 13.03 15.38
CA SER A 179 19.79 14.20 15.01
C SER A 179 19.22 14.84 13.72
N GLU A 180 19.62 16.06 13.44
CA GLU A 180 19.16 16.78 12.25
C GLU A 180 19.51 16.06 10.94
N ASP A 181 20.61 15.31 10.92
CA ASP A 181 21.07 14.51 9.79
C ASP A 181 20.24 13.23 9.55
N MET A 182 19.32 12.90 10.46
CA MET A 182 18.42 11.73 10.40
C MET A 182 19.11 10.36 10.48
N ILE A 183 20.42 10.30 10.66
CA ILE A 183 21.19 9.04 10.67
C ILE A 183 21.93 8.79 11.99
N HIS A 184 21.73 9.63 12.99
CA HIS A 184 22.26 9.46 14.34
C HIS A 184 21.19 9.74 15.40
N LEU A 185 21.32 9.13 16.57
CA LEU A 185 20.48 9.46 17.72
C LEU A 185 20.99 10.74 18.39
N ALA A 186 20.07 11.63 18.77
CA ALA A 186 20.34 12.88 19.49
C ALA A 186 20.02 12.80 20.98
N SER A 187 19.53 11.67 21.45
CA SER A 187 19.23 11.42 22.86
C SER A 187 19.53 9.98 23.23
N GLU A 188 19.57 9.72 24.53
CA GLU A 188 19.53 8.35 25.05
C GLU A 188 18.24 7.65 24.61
N VAL A 189 18.33 6.33 24.44
CA VAL A 189 17.19 5.47 24.16
C VAL A 189 16.39 5.25 25.42
N LYS A 190 15.11 5.60 25.38
CA LYS A 190 14.16 5.35 26.45
C LYS A 190 13.43 4.04 26.17
N CYS A 191 13.33 3.18 27.18
CA CYS A 191 12.50 1.99 27.15
C CYS A 191 11.27 2.23 28.03
N ASP A 192 10.07 2.06 27.47
CA ASP A 192 8.80 2.16 28.20
C ASP A 192 8.05 0.82 28.13
N SER A 193 8.05 0.10 29.26
CA SER A 193 7.30 -1.15 29.42
C SER A 193 5.87 -0.94 29.92
N THR A 194 5.42 0.31 30.05
CA THR A 194 4.10 0.65 30.60
C THR A 194 3.04 0.88 29.54
N VAL A 195 3.41 0.88 28.26
CA VAL A 195 2.46 0.98 27.15
C VAL A 195 1.51 -0.23 27.20
N LYS A 196 0.26 0.04 27.49
CA LYS A 196 -0.71 -1.01 27.81
C LYS A 196 -1.00 -1.92 26.62
N ARG A 197 -0.86 -3.24 26.82
CA ARG A 197 -1.10 -4.29 25.81
C ARG A 197 -0.17 -4.22 24.58
N TYR A 198 0.90 -3.44 24.63
CA TYR A 198 1.85 -3.32 23.52
C TYR A 198 2.49 -4.68 23.20
N THR A 199 2.55 -5.01 21.90
CA THR A 199 3.26 -6.18 21.37
C THR A 199 4.40 -5.70 20.49
N GLU A 200 4.09 -5.04 19.35
CA GLU A 200 5.06 -4.59 18.35
C GLU A 200 4.44 -3.54 17.41
N GLY A 201 5.09 -3.25 16.28
CA GLY A 201 4.54 -2.49 15.17
C GLY A 201 4.08 -1.09 15.53
N PRO A 202 4.88 -0.27 16.23
CA PRO A 202 4.46 1.08 16.59
C PRO A 202 4.37 1.95 15.34
N TRP A 203 3.34 2.80 15.28
CA TRP A 203 3.19 3.87 14.30
C TRP A 203 2.94 5.18 15.03
N LEU A 204 3.91 6.10 14.96
CA LEU A 204 3.76 7.44 15.49
C LEU A 204 2.95 8.31 14.54
N PHE A 205 1.97 9.02 15.08
CA PHE A 205 1.15 9.96 14.34
C PHE A 205 0.81 11.17 15.21
N LYS A 206 0.95 12.39 14.68
CA LYS A 206 0.52 13.59 15.39
C LYS A 206 -0.81 14.07 14.81
N GLN A 207 -1.86 14.04 15.64
CA GLN A 207 -3.14 14.59 15.27
C GLN A 207 -3.02 16.09 15.08
N ARG A 208 -3.53 16.62 13.97
CA ARG A 208 -3.51 18.06 13.69
C ARG A 208 -4.29 18.85 14.73
N GLN A 209 -3.99 20.10 14.88
CA GLN A 209 -4.82 21.02 15.65
C GLN A 209 -6.02 21.49 14.83
N LEU A 210 -7.17 21.68 15.49
CA LEU A 210 -8.32 22.30 14.87
C LEU A 210 -8.13 23.82 14.74
N THR A 211 -8.54 24.36 13.60
CA THR A 211 -8.65 25.80 13.40
C THR A 211 -9.78 26.40 14.22
N LYS A 212 -9.75 27.71 14.50
CA LYS A 212 -10.83 28.42 15.18
C LYS A 212 -12.16 28.28 14.45
N GLN A 213 -12.14 28.21 13.12
CA GLN A 213 -13.33 28.04 12.29
C GLN A 213 -13.95 26.65 12.47
N GLU A 214 -13.14 25.59 12.45
CA GLU A 214 -13.58 24.21 12.68
C GLU A 214 -14.16 24.02 14.07
N ILE A 215 -13.49 24.55 15.11
CA ILE A 215 -13.99 24.53 16.50
C ILE A 215 -15.38 25.18 16.57
N LYS A 216 -15.58 26.30 15.87
CA LYS A 216 -16.87 27.01 15.82
C LYS A 216 -17.91 26.20 15.04
N GLN A 217 -17.56 25.65 13.88
CA GLN A 217 -18.46 24.81 13.06
C GLN A 217 -18.89 23.55 13.81
N MET A 218 -17.96 22.87 14.48
CA MET A 218 -18.20 21.69 15.30
C MET A 218 -18.90 22.03 16.63
N LYS A 219 -19.04 23.33 16.97
CA LYS A 219 -19.62 23.79 18.25
C LYS A 219 -18.97 23.13 19.47
N MET A 220 -17.63 22.92 19.42
CA MET A 220 -16.89 22.31 20.53
C MET A 220 -16.71 23.28 21.68
N LYS A 221 -17.06 22.84 22.89
CA LYS A 221 -16.81 23.60 24.14
C LYS A 221 -15.33 23.45 24.54
N LYS A 222 -14.78 24.41 25.26
CA LYS A 222 -13.39 24.40 25.75
C LYS A 222 -13.04 23.10 26.51
N LYS A 223 -13.97 22.57 27.30
CA LYS A 223 -13.80 21.32 28.05
C LYS A 223 -13.70 20.11 27.11
N GLU A 224 -14.54 20.06 26.07
CA GLU A 224 -14.54 18.99 25.05
C GLU A 224 -13.24 19.03 24.25
N LEU A 225 -12.80 20.22 23.80
CA LEU A 225 -11.56 20.38 23.06
C LEU A 225 -10.35 19.95 23.91
N LYS A 226 -10.31 20.31 25.20
CA LYS A 226 -9.22 19.86 26.10
C LYS A 226 -9.20 18.34 26.30
N ALA A 227 -10.35 17.68 26.25
CA ALA A 227 -10.47 16.23 26.40
C ALA A 227 -10.29 15.45 25.11
N SER A 228 -10.24 16.14 23.96
CA SER A 228 -10.11 15.53 22.63
C SER A 228 -8.68 15.06 22.33
N ALA A 229 -8.53 14.30 21.25
CA ALA A 229 -7.23 13.89 20.73
C ALA A 229 -6.65 14.92 19.75
N TRP A 230 -7.39 15.97 19.37
CA TRP A 230 -6.90 17.01 18.48
C TRP A 230 -5.64 17.69 19.04
N GLY A 231 -4.56 17.70 18.27
CA GLY A 231 -3.25 18.22 18.64
C GLY A 231 -2.40 17.29 19.53
N LYS A 232 -2.88 16.08 19.84
CA LYS A 232 -2.11 15.10 20.60
C LYS A 232 -1.32 14.17 19.67
N TRP A 233 -0.37 13.49 20.27
CA TRP A 233 0.30 12.35 19.71
C TRP A 233 -0.54 11.09 19.85
N LEU A 234 -0.56 10.28 18.81
CA LEU A 234 -1.14 8.94 18.81
C LEU A 234 -0.01 7.94 18.56
N LEU A 235 -0.01 6.89 19.33
CA LEU A 235 0.80 5.70 19.12
C LEU A 235 -0.17 4.57 18.78
N ILE A 236 -0.14 4.12 17.54
CA ILE A 236 -0.94 3.00 17.04
C ILE A 236 0.01 1.79 17.01
N TYR A 237 -0.44 0.61 17.41
CA TYR A 237 0.45 -0.55 17.55
C TYR A 237 -0.31 -1.88 17.52
N ALA A 238 0.40 -2.94 17.18
CA ALA A 238 -0.04 -4.30 17.38
C ALA A 238 -0.10 -4.62 18.88
N ALA A 239 -1.20 -5.21 19.33
CA ALA A 239 -1.52 -5.32 20.73
C ALA A 239 -2.10 -6.68 21.13
N GLY A 240 -1.90 -7.06 22.39
CA GLY A 240 -2.55 -8.21 23.03
C GLY A 240 -1.80 -9.52 22.91
N GLY A 241 -0.61 -9.52 22.32
CA GLY A 241 0.16 -10.72 21.99
C GLY A 241 -0.42 -11.41 20.73
N VAL A 242 0.18 -12.52 20.32
CA VAL A 242 -0.24 -13.27 19.12
C VAL A 242 -1.40 -14.23 19.47
N PRO A 243 -2.54 -14.19 18.73
CA PRO A 243 -2.86 -13.34 17.58
C PRO A 243 -3.16 -11.90 17.97
N GLU A 244 -2.74 -10.96 17.11
CA GLU A 244 -2.73 -9.54 17.38
C GLU A 244 -4.01 -8.81 16.95
N CYS A 245 -4.38 -7.80 17.72
CA CYS A 245 -5.27 -6.72 17.29
C CYS A 245 -4.45 -5.43 17.09
N ILE A 246 -5.03 -4.40 16.48
CA ILE A 246 -4.47 -3.06 16.49
C ILE A 246 -5.16 -2.23 17.56
N ALA A 247 -4.37 -1.62 18.43
CA ALA A 247 -4.82 -0.69 19.45
C ALA A 247 -4.07 0.64 19.34
N TYR A 248 -4.48 1.64 20.13
CA TYR A 248 -3.76 2.89 20.19
C TYR A 248 -3.81 3.55 21.56
N ALA A 249 -2.83 4.41 21.78
CA ALA A 249 -2.70 5.26 22.93
C ALA A 249 -2.51 6.72 22.52
N GLU A 250 -2.84 7.67 23.40
CA GLU A 250 -2.66 9.11 23.17
C GLU A 250 -1.71 9.72 24.21
N SER A 251 -0.95 10.76 23.80
CA SER A 251 -0.06 11.51 24.67
C SER A 251 0.05 12.97 24.24
N ASN A 252 0.54 13.82 25.14
CA ASN A 252 0.94 15.21 24.81
C ASN A 252 2.41 15.31 24.37
N SER A 253 3.13 14.20 24.35
CA SER A 253 4.54 14.11 23.97
C SER A 253 4.78 12.90 23.08
N PRO A 254 5.68 13.00 22.06
CA PRO A 254 6.02 11.87 21.19
C PRO A 254 6.74 10.72 21.91
N GLN A 255 7.21 10.94 23.12
CA GLN A 255 7.88 9.95 23.97
C GLN A 255 7.06 9.54 25.19
N GLY A 256 5.73 9.73 25.15
CA GLY A 256 4.83 9.42 26.27
C GLY A 256 4.85 10.44 27.42
N PRO A 257 4.27 10.10 28.58
CA PRO A 257 3.62 8.82 28.87
C PRO A 257 2.37 8.58 28.02
N TRP A 258 2.12 7.32 27.67
CA TRP A 258 1.05 6.90 26.79
C TRP A 258 -0.20 6.46 27.54
N ASN A 259 -1.34 7.06 27.22
CA ASN A 259 -2.64 6.71 27.78
C ASN A 259 -3.40 5.85 26.78
N TYR A 260 -3.61 4.59 27.10
CA TYR A 260 -4.39 3.64 26.29
C TYR A 260 -5.80 4.17 26.04
N VAL A 261 -6.24 4.13 24.77
CA VAL A 261 -7.59 4.58 24.36
C VAL A 261 -8.47 3.39 24.04
N GLY A 262 -8.04 2.48 23.16
CA GLY A 262 -8.87 1.35 22.75
C GLY A 262 -8.31 0.60 21.55
N GLU A 263 -9.08 -0.37 21.09
CA GLU A 263 -8.80 -1.11 19.85
C GLU A 263 -9.31 -0.33 18.64
N VAL A 264 -8.54 -0.35 17.56
CA VAL A 264 -8.87 0.22 16.25
C VAL A 264 -9.35 -0.89 15.31
N MET A 265 -8.63 -2.02 15.31
CA MET A 265 -8.99 -3.18 14.50
C MET A 265 -8.86 -4.44 15.35
N ALA A 266 -9.98 -5.12 15.54
CA ALA A 266 -10.00 -6.38 16.28
C ALA A 266 -9.26 -7.48 15.50
N GLN A 267 -8.64 -8.40 16.22
CA GLN A 267 -8.15 -9.62 15.63
C GLN A 267 -9.34 -10.47 15.14
N THR A 268 -9.26 -10.96 13.92
CA THR A 268 -10.26 -11.84 13.35
C THR A 268 -9.60 -13.00 12.59
N ASN A 269 -10.21 -14.19 12.62
CA ASN A 269 -9.75 -15.31 11.82
C ASN A 269 -9.92 -15.07 10.29
N ASP A 270 -10.79 -14.14 9.92
CA ASP A 270 -11.10 -13.83 8.52
C ASP A 270 -9.90 -13.20 7.79
N THR A 271 -8.99 -12.53 8.50
CA THR A 271 -7.76 -11.96 7.92
C THR A 271 -6.74 -13.02 7.53
N LYS A 272 -6.83 -14.24 8.07
CA LYS A 272 -5.87 -15.34 7.91
C LYS A 272 -4.44 -15.01 8.34
N SER A 273 -4.21 -13.88 9.01
CA SER A 273 -2.95 -13.52 9.62
C SER A 273 -3.08 -13.53 11.14
N PHE A 274 -2.04 -13.96 11.83
CA PHE A 274 -1.96 -13.91 13.30
C PHE A 274 -1.16 -12.70 13.80
N THR A 275 -0.44 -11.99 12.92
CA THR A 275 0.15 -10.69 13.17
C THR A 275 -0.64 -9.60 12.48
N ASN A 276 -0.48 -8.35 12.94
CA ASN A 276 -1.04 -7.18 12.31
C ASN A 276 -0.08 -5.99 12.45
N HIS A 277 -0.02 -5.14 11.43
CA HIS A 277 0.84 -3.96 11.42
C HIS A 277 0.10 -2.81 10.73
N SER A 278 0.14 -1.62 11.32
CA SER A 278 -0.65 -0.49 10.83
C SER A 278 0.21 0.66 10.32
N GLY A 279 -0.28 1.30 9.25
CA GLY A 279 0.19 2.61 8.79
C GLY A 279 -0.98 3.55 8.59
N ILE A 280 -0.85 4.81 8.99
CA ILE A 280 -1.89 5.83 8.82
C ILE A 280 -1.34 6.99 8.02
N ILE A 281 -2.15 7.49 7.07
CA ILE A 281 -1.81 8.64 6.25
C ILE A 281 -3.06 9.45 5.89
N GLU A 282 -2.91 10.77 5.78
CA GLU A 282 -3.85 11.64 5.08
C GLU A 282 -3.37 11.84 3.64
N TYR A 283 -4.25 11.62 2.66
CA TYR A 283 -3.96 11.81 1.26
C TYR A 283 -5.15 12.44 0.54
N LYS A 284 -4.93 13.59 -0.11
CA LYS A 284 -5.96 14.38 -0.83
C LYS A 284 -7.23 14.62 -0.02
N GLY A 285 -7.09 14.86 1.30
CA GLY A 285 -8.19 15.15 2.22
C GLY A 285 -8.95 13.93 2.75
N HIS A 286 -8.49 12.74 2.45
CA HIS A 286 -9.01 11.48 2.95
C HIS A 286 -8.02 10.85 3.93
N ASN A 287 -8.51 10.11 4.94
CA ASN A 287 -7.65 9.39 5.88
C ASN A 287 -7.68 7.91 5.59
N TYR A 288 -6.50 7.30 5.48
CA TYR A 288 -6.33 5.89 5.13
C TYR A 288 -5.61 5.14 6.24
N PHE A 289 -6.11 3.94 6.50
CA PHE A 289 -5.55 2.98 7.42
C PHE A 289 -5.05 1.77 6.63
N PHE A 290 -3.75 1.57 6.62
CA PHE A 290 -3.11 0.41 6.01
C PHE A 290 -2.89 -0.68 7.04
N TYR A 291 -3.02 -1.93 6.62
CA TYR A 291 -2.83 -3.12 7.44
C TYR A 291 -2.47 -4.31 6.54
N HIS A 292 -2.26 -5.51 7.07
CA HIS A 292 -2.02 -6.67 6.24
C HIS A 292 -2.96 -7.85 6.55
N THR A 293 -3.08 -8.76 5.59
CA THR A 293 -3.90 -9.98 5.66
C THR A 293 -3.22 -11.12 4.90
N GLY A 294 -3.64 -12.36 5.13
CA GLY A 294 -3.28 -13.51 4.31
C GLY A 294 -4.32 -13.83 3.22
N TRP A 295 -4.88 -12.84 2.55
CA TRP A 295 -6.02 -13.04 1.64
C TRP A 295 -5.66 -13.50 0.24
N LEU A 296 -4.42 -13.33 -0.20
CA LEU A 296 -4.00 -13.85 -1.50
C LEU A 296 -4.06 -15.38 -1.55
N PRO A 297 -4.14 -15.98 -2.74
CA PRO A 297 -3.98 -17.42 -2.90
C PRO A 297 -2.67 -17.90 -2.26
N LYS A 298 -2.74 -18.94 -1.43
CA LYS A 298 -1.66 -19.45 -0.59
C LYS A 298 -1.20 -18.50 0.53
N GLY A 299 -1.93 -17.41 0.77
CA GLY A 299 -1.63 -16.47 1.84
C GLY A 299 -1.98 -17.02 3.22
N GLY A 300 -1.34 -16.46 4.24
CA GLY A 300 -1.45 -16.84 5.65
C GLY A 300 -0.56 -16.00 6.54
N GLY A 301 -0.22 -16.51 7.72
CA GLY A 301 0.56 -15.74 8.70
C GLY A 301 2.01 -15.45 8.30
N PHE A 302 2.60 -16.22 7.38
CA PHE A 302 3.94 -16.00 6.81
C PHE A 302 3.92 -15.70 5.31
N ALA A 303 2.74 -15.31 4.80
CA ALA A 303 2.52 -14.95 3.41
C ALA A 303 1.42 -13.87 3.38
N ARG A 304 1.76 -12.69 3.90
CA ARG A 304 0.85 -11.58 4.18
C ARG A 304 0.81 -10.59 3.02
N SER A 305 -0.23 -9.79 2.96
CA SER A 305 -0.42 -8.82 1.88
C SER A 305 -1.11 -7.55 2.36
N ALA A 306 -0.60 -6.40 1.93
CA ALA A 306 -1.05 -5.08 2.33
C ALA A 306 -2.47 -4.79 1.84
N CYS A 307 -3.27 -4.22 2.72
CA CYS A 307 -4.65 -3.80 2.53
C CYS A 307 -4.82 -2.36 2.98
N VAL A 308 -5.91 -1.72 2.56
CA VAL A 308 -6.22 -0.33 2.92
C VAL A 308 -7.72 -0.13 3.12
N GLU A 309 -8.07 0.66 4.15
CA GLU A 309 -9.42 1.15 4.41
C GLU A 309 -9.40 2.66 4.55
N GLU A 310 -10.48 3.32 4.09
CA GLU A 310 -10.72 4.73 4.37
C GLU A 310 -11.47 4.88 5.70
N PHE A 311 -11.11 5.91 6.48
CA PHE A 311 -11.81 6.20 7.72
C PHE A 311 -11.99 7.70 7.95
N GLN A 312 -12.94 8.04 8.83
CA GLN A 312 -13.17 9.42 9.27
C GLN A 312 -12.85 9.53 10.76
N TRP A 313 -12.05 10.54 11.12
CA TRP A 313 -11.82 10.85 12.54
C TRP A 313 -13.16 11.09 13.26
N GLN A 314 -13.28 10.58 14.47
CA GLN A 314 -14.42 10.92 15.33
C GLN A 314 -14.38 12.41 15.66
N ARG A 315 -15.51 12.94 16.10
CA ARG A 315 -15.64 14.37 16.44
C ARG A 315 -14.57 14.87 17.41
N ASP A 316 -14.13 14.04 18.31
CA ASP A 316 -13.08 14.34 19.30
C ASP A 316 -11.65 14.03 18.82
N GLY A 317 -11.46 13.75 17.54
CA GLY A 317 -10.16 13.45 16.96
C GLY A 317 -9.64 12.04 17.22
N ARG A 318 -10.46 11.16 17.78
CA ARG A 318 -10.10 9.76 18.02
C ARG A 318 -10.37 8.89 16.81
N MET A 319 -9.69 7.77 16.76
CA MET A 319 -9.89 6.76 15.71
C MET A 319 -11.21 6.03 15.92
N PRO A 320 -11.97 5.73 14.83
CA PRO A 320 -13.07 4.78 14.88
C PRO A 320 -12.53 3.35 14.97
N VAL A 321 -13.42 2.40 15.18
CA VAL A 321 -13.13 0.99 14.88
C VAL A 321 -13.16 0.81 13.37
N ILE A 322 -12.16 0.15 12.82
CA ILE A 322 -11.98 -0.12 11.40
C ILE A 322 -12.17 -1.62 11.17
N LEU A 323 -13.01 -1.97 10.22
CA LEU A 323 -13.27 -3.35 9.84
C LEU A 323 -12.49 -3.68 8.57
N PRO A 324 -11.73 -4.77 8.53
CA PRO A 324 -11.06 -5.21 7.32
C PRO A 324 -12.09 -5.64 6.27
N THR A 325 -11.95 -5.13 5.03
CA THR A 325 -12.82 -5.45 3.92
C THR A 325 -12.04 -5.97 2.72
N ARG A 326 -12.69 -6.77 1.88
CA ARG A 326 -12.12 -7.18 0.59
C ARG A 326 -12.34 -6.13 -0.50
N GLU A 327 -13.33 -5.31 -0.31
CA GLU A 327 -13.71 -4.24 -1.23
C GLU A 327 -12.66 -3.14 -1.28
N GLY A 328 -11.98 -2.86 -0.16
CA GLY A 328 -11.01 -1.78 -0.04
C GLY A 328 -11.67 -0.40 -0.16
N VAL A 329 -11.01 0.52 -0.86
CA VAL A 329 -11.40 1.94 -0.90
C VAL A 329 -11.99 2.35 -2.25
N ALA A 330 -12.74 3.46 -2.24
CA ALA A 330 -13.23 4.07 -3.48
C ALA A 330 -12.12 4.82 -4.22
N PRO A 331 -12.20 4.94 -5.56
CA PRO A 331 -11.30 5.80 -6.32
C PRO A 331 -11.53 7.27 -5.98
N ILE A 332 -10.44 8.04 -5.83
CA ILE A 332 -10.48 9.49 -5.59
C ILE A 332 -10.20 10.31 -6.84
N ALA A 333 -9.82 9.67 -7.93
CA ALA A 333 -9.61 10.27 -9.23
C ALA A 333 -9.88 9.26 -10.34
N ALA A 334 -10.14 9.74 -11.54
CA ALA A 334 -10.22 8.91 -12.74
C ALA A 334 -8.81 8.68 -13.31
N PHE A 335 -8.59 7.51 -13.88
CA PHE A 335 -7.32 7.14 -14.50
C PHE A 335 -7.28 7.55 -15.97
N SER A 336 -6.28 8.30 -16.40
CA SER A 336 -6.09 8.67 -17.81
C SER A 336 -5.28 7.61 -18.57
N PRO A 337 -5.82 7.01 -19.66
CA PRO A 337 -5.11 6.05 -20.48
C PRO A 337 -4.24 6.70 -21.57
N PHE A 338 -4.31 8.04 -21.75
CA PHE A 338 -3.64 8.80 -22.81
C PHE A 338 -2.21 9.24 -22.47
N ARG A 339 -1.56 8.48 -21.59
CA ARG A 339 -0.15 8.61 -21.21
C ARG A 339 0.51 7.24 -21.32
N LEU A 340 1.84 7.20 -21.25
CA LEU A 340 2.53 5.92 -21.05
C LEU A 340 2.17 5.40 -19.64
N VAL A 341 1.76 4.15 -19.60
CA VAL A 341 1.43 3.43 -18.36
C VAL A 341 2.30 2.18 -18.28
N GLU A 342 2.99 2.02 -17.18
CA GLU A 342 3.73 0.80 -16.88
C GLU A 342 2.75 -0.36 -16.63
N ALA A 343 3.00 -1.53 -17.20
CA ALA A 343 2.05 -2.65 -17.18
C ALA A 343 1.79 -3.22 -15.79
N GLU A 344 2.73 -3.05 -14.88
CA GLU A 344 2.60 -3.38 -13.46
C GLU A 344 1.75 -2.38 -12.67
N THR A 345 1.19 -1.35 -13.33
CA THR A 345 0.12 -0.52 -12.76
C THR A 345 -1.21 -1.23 -12.94
N MET A 346 -1.86 -1.59 -11.84
CA MET A 346 -3.12 -2.35 -11.90
C MET A 346 -3.96 -2.18 -10.64
N ALA A 347 -5.27 -2.36 -10.80
CA ALA A 347 -6.20 -2.42 -9.68
C ALA A 347 -6.35 -3.85 -9.15
N PHE A 348 -6.26 -4.82 -10.03
CA PHE A 348 -6.30 -6.25 -9.69
C PHE A 348 -5.72 -7.09 -10.83
N SER A 349 -5.30 -8.31 -10.51
CA SER A 349 -4.78 -9.25 -11.49
C SER A 349 -5.01 -10.70 -11.09
N GLN A 350 -4.89 -11.59 -12.06
CA GLN A 350 -4.92 -13.03 -11.82
C GLN A 350 -3.94 -13.75 -12.73
N GLY A 351 -3.15 -14.63 -12.14
CA GLY A 351 -2.26 -15.56 -12.84
C GLY A 351 -0.89 -15.01 -13.18
N ILE A 352 -0.69 -13.70 -13.08
CA ILE A 352 0.56 -13.02 -13.41
C ILE A 352 1.44 -12.78 -12.19
N ARG A 353 2.71 -12.45 -12.45
CA ARG A 353 3.68 -11.92 -11.48
C ARG A 353 4.36 -10.68 -12.03
N THR A 354 5.11 -9.99 -11.20
CA THR A 354 6.08 -8.97 -11.61
C THR A 354 7.50 -9.52 -11.46
N GLU A 355 8.37 -9.17 -12.39
CA GLU A 355 9.78 -9.53 -12.37
C GLU A 355 10.63 -8.26 -12.29
N TRP A 356 11.53 -8.21 -11.31
CA TRP A 356 12.39 -7.08 -11.04
C TRP A 356 13.83 -7.36 -11.45
N ASN A 357 14.35 -6.56 -12.38
CA ASN A 357 15.77 -6.59 -12.76
C ASN A 357 16.54 -5.53 -11.97
N THR A 358 17.26 -5.95 -10.93
CA THR A 358 18.01 -5.06 -10.04
C THR A 358 19.14 -4.29 -10.75
N LYS A 359 19.74 -4.85 -11.80
CA LYS A 359 20.84 -4.19 -12.56
C LYS A 359 20.30 -3.05 -13.42
N GLN A 360 19.18 -3.28 -14.09
CA GLN A 360 18.53 -2.29 -14.96
C GLN A 360 17.59 -1.37 -14.18
N ARG A 361 17.22 -1.72 -12.94
CA ARG A 361 16.19 -1.08 -12.14
C ARG A 361 14.88 -0.96 -12.92
N ARG A 362 14.49 -2.06 -13.53
CA ARG A 362 13.28 -2.18 -14.36
C ARG A 362 12.43 -3.32 -13.86
N ILE A 363 11.13 -3.10 -13.88
CA ILE A 363 10.12 -4.09 -13.53
C ILE A 363 9.18 -4.28 -14.71
N TRP A 364 8.58 -5.44 -14.85
CA TRP A 364 7.58 -5.76 -15.86
C TRP A 364 6.65 -6.88 -15.39
N VAL A 365 5.51 -6.99 -16.04
CA VAL A 365 4.60 -8.13 -15.83
C VAL A 365 5.16 -9.36 -16.52
N SER A 366 5.23 -10.45 -15.78
CA SER A 366 5.83 -11.72 -16.17
C SER A 366 4.89 -12.91 -15.87
N ASP A 367 5.35 -14.12 -16.21
CA ASP A 367 4.64 -15.39 -16.04
C ASP A 367 3.26 -15.46 -16.71
N ILE A 368 3.01 -14.58 -17.66
CA ILE A 368 1.76 -14.45 -18.39
C ILE A 368 1.44 -15.75 -19.12
N GLN A 369 0.28 -16.36 -18.82
CA GLN A 369 -0.25 -17.55 -19.47
C GLN A 369 -1.63 -17.29 -20.08
N ASN A 370 -2.09 -18.27 -20.88
CA ASN A 370 -3.42 -18.17 -21.49
C ASN A 370 -4.55 -18.14 -20.45
N GLY A 371 -5.30 -17.06 -20.45
CA GLY A 371 -6.43 -16.84 -19.54
C GLY A 371 -6.13 -15.89 -18.39
N ASP A 372 -4.88 -15.57 -18.13
CA ASP A 372 -4.49 -14.57 -17.14
C ASP A 372 -4.95 -13.17 -17.56
N TRP A 373 -5.04 -12.26 -16.59
CA TRP A 373 -5.55 -10.93 -16.87
C TRP A 373 -5.09 -9.87 -15.86
N ILE A 374 -5.10 -8.62 -16.30
CA ILE A 374 -4.90 -7.40 -15.52
C ILE A 374 -6.16 -6.56 -15.61
N LYS A 375 -6.53 -5.89 -14.52
CA LYS A 375 -7.63 -4.94 -14.44
C LYS A 375 -7.13 -3.55 -14.05
N MET A 376 -7.58 -2.53 -14.79
CA MET A 376 -7.54 -1.12 -14.39
C MET A 376 -8.94 -0.67 -14.02
N ARG A 377 -9.09 0.22 -13.04
CA ARG A 377 -10.38 0.79 -12.63
C ARG A 377 -10.50 2.27 -13.03
N GLU A 378 -11.75 2.72 -13.25
CA GLU A 378 -12.09 4.12 -13.49
C GLU A 378 -11.27 4.77 -14.62
N VAL A 379 -11.00 4.02 -15.70
CA VAL A 379 -10.28 4.53 -16.86
C VAL A 379 -11.19 5.48 -17.62
N ASP A 380 -10.77 6.75 -17.73
CA ASP A 380 -11.53 7.85 -18.34
C ASP A 380 -11.14 8.02 -19.81
N PHE A 381 -12.08 7.72 -20.69
CA PHE A 381 -11.94 7.84 -22.14
C PHE A 381 -12.42 9.18 -22.71
N ASP A 382 -12.92 10.10 -21.88
CA ASP A 382 -13.41 11.41 -22.32
C ASP A 382 -12.38 12.52 -22.10
N THR A 383 -11.72 12.54 -20.92
CA THR A 383 -10.78 13.60 -20.55
C THR A 383 -9.47 13.47 -21.32
N ASN A 384 -9.15 14.49 -22.14
CA ASN A 384 -7.98 14.52 -23.03
C ASN A 384 -8.01 13.45 -24.14
N ALA A 385 -9.19 12.94 -24.50
CA ALA A 385 -9.32 11.98 -25.58
C ALA A 385 -8.85 12.59 -26.91
N PRO A 386 -8.11 11.85 -27.76
CA PRO A 386 -7.75 12.31 -29.09
C PRO A 386 -9.00 12.44 -29.98
N ALA A 387 -8.96 13.37 -30.93
CA ALA A 387 -10.06 13.58 -31.89
C ALA A 387 -10.15 12.45 -32.92
N SER A 388 -9.14 11.60 -33.01
CA SER A 388 -9.06 10.47 -33.96
C SER A 388 -9.55 9.18 -33.32
N ARG A 389 -9.73 8.15 -34.13
CA ARG A 389 -10.01 6.79 -33.68
C ARG A 389 -8.92 6.32 -32.74
N LEU A 390 -9.31 5.74 -31.61
CA LEU A 390 -8.37 5.26 -30.59
C LEU A 390 -7.51 4.11 -31.10
N ASN A 391 -6.24 4.17 -30.74
CA ASN A 391 -5.26 3.10 -30.95
C ASN A 391 -4.61 2.75 -29.62
N ILE A 392 -4.13 1.53 -29.49
CA ILE A 392 -3.29 1.11 -28.37
C ILE A 392 -1.92 0.68 -28.88
N GLU A 393 -0.87 1.09 -28.20
CA GLU A 393 0.50 0.60 -28.35
C GLU A 393 0.89 -0.09 -27.07
N VAL A 394 1.46 -1.29 -27.15
CA VAL A 394 2.02 -2.04 -26.04
C VAL A 394 3.49 -2.33 -26.29
N THR A 395 4.31 -2.32 -25.21
CA THR A 395 5.68 -2.80 -25.24
C THR A 395 5.73 -4.18 -24.60
N ALA A 396 6.17 -5.19 -25.34
CA ALA A 396 6.22 -6.56 -24.86
C ALA A 396 7.46 -7.29 -25.43
N ALA A 397 7.84 -8.42 -24.80
CA ALA A 397 8.95 -9.26 -25.23
C ALA A 397 8.55 -10.74 -25.15
N SER A 398 8.90 -11.53 -26.18
CA SER A 398 8.61 -12.97 -26.20
C SER A 398 9.75 -13.76 -26.82
N ALA A 399 10.27 -14.72 -26.07
CA ALA A 399 11.27 -15.68 -26.57
C ALA A 399 10.62 -16.88 -27.27
N LEU A 400 9.29 -17.03 -27.22
CA LEU A 400 8.54 -18.17 -27.76
C LEU A 400 7.57 -17.73 -28.87
N GLN A 401 6.32 -18.15 -28.78
CA GLN A 401 5.33 -17.98 -29.85
C GLN A 401 4.56 -16.66 -29.76
N GLY A 402 4.77 -15.87 -28.67
CA GLY A 402 3.95 -14.70 -28.42
C GLY A 402 2.51 -15.05 -28.00
N GLY A 403 1.59 -14.18 -28.36
CA GLY A 403 0.17 -14.34 -28.03
C GLY A 403 -0.64 -13.09 -28.37
N ASN A 404 -1.80 -12.95 -27.75
CA ASN A 404 -2.68 -11.81 -27.93
C ASN A 404 -3.03 -11.14 -26.61
N ILE A 405 -3.19 -9.83 -26.62
CA ILE A 405 -3.75 -9.03 -25.53
C ILE A 405 -5.12 -8.55 -25.98
N GLU A 406 -6.19 -9.17 -25.47
CA GLU A 406 -7.55 -8.69 -25.67
C GLU A 406 -7.83 -7.53 -24.70
N VAL A 407 -8.06 -6.34 -25.23
CA VAL A 407 -8.48 -5.17 -24.44
C VAL A 407 -9.99 -5.20 -24.33
N ARG A 408 -10.50 -5.34 -23.09
CA ARG A 408 -11.93 -5.52 -22.82
C ARG A 408 -12.44 -4.46 -21.85
N LEU A 409 -13.73 -4.15 -21.93
CA LEU A 409 -14.40 -3.21 -21.03
C LEU A 409 -15.23 -3.93 -19.98
N ASP A 410 -15.18 -3.41 -18.75
CA ASP A 410 -16.06 -3.69 -17.60
C ASP A 410 -16.04 -5.12 -17.05
N SER A 411 -15.52 -6.08 -17.81
CA SER A 411 -15.32 -7.45 -17.30
C SER A 411 -14.35 -8.26 -18.17
N ILE A 412 -13.82 -9.36 -17.62
CA ILE A 412 -13.01 -10.34 -18.36
C ILE A 412 -13.77 -11.02 -19.53
N LYS A 413 -15.10 -10.89 -19.55
CA LYS A 413 -15.99 -11.38 -20.62
C LYS A 413 -16.65 -10.23 -21.37
N GLY A 414 -16.30 -8.99 -21.05
CA GLY A 414 -16.86 -7.80 -21.68
C GLY A 414 -16.44 -7.67 -23.14
N ASP A 415 -16.94 -6.63 -23.79
CA ASP A 415 -16.66 -6.35 -25.19
C ASP A 415 -15.16 -6.18 -25.45
N ILE A 416 -14.65 -6.87 -26.46
CA ILE A 416 -13.29 -6.67 -26.95
C ILE A 416 -13.27 -5.38 -27.78
N VAL A 417 -12.55 -4.37 -27.34
CA VAL A 417 -12.41 -3.09 -28.06
C VAL A 417 -11.13 -3.00 -28.86
N ALA A 418 -10.11 -3.77 -28.51
CA ALA A 418 -8.89 -3.95 -29.31
C ALA A 418 -8.30 -5.35 -29.06
N ASN A 419 -7.53 -5.85 -30.03
CA ASN A 419 -6.77 -7.09 -29.90
C ASN A 419 -5.35 -6.86 -30.43
N VAL A 420 -4.36 -6.89 -29.54
CA VAL A 420 -2.96 -6.66 -29.89
C VAL A 420 -2.27 -8.01 -30.03
N GLU A 421 -1.79 -8.33 -31.23
CA GLU A 421 -0.97 -9.51 -31.47
C GLU A 421 0.48 -9.21 -31.07
N VAL A 422 1.02 -9.99 -30.11
CA VAL A 422 2.42 -9.94 -29.67
C VAL A 422 3.16 -11.06 -30.39
N LEU A 423 4.07 -10.70 -31.28
CA LEU A 423 4.89 -11.63 -32.04
C LEU A 423 6.18 -11.99 -31.26
N PRO A 424 6.86 -13.10 -31.59
CA PRO A 424 8.18 -13.41 -31.05
C PRO A 424 9.17 -12.28 -31.31
N THR A 425 9.93 -11.90 -30.28
CA THR A 425 10.96 -10.85 -30.37
C THR A 425 12.39 -11.39 -30.28
N GLY A 426 12.54 -12.70 -30.01
CA GLY A 426 13.85 -13.35 -29.91
C GLY A 426 14.35 -13.53 -28.49
N GLY A 427 13.72 -12.92 -27.47
CA GLY A 427 14.13 -13.02 -26.07
C GLY A 427 13.07 -12.50 -25.11
N TRP A 428 13.22 -12.84 -23.82
CA TRP A 428 12.29 -12.40 -22.76
C TRP A 428 12.50 -10.92 -22.36
N GLU A 429 13.61 -10.31 -22.76
CA GLU A 429 13.92 -8.88 -22.54
C GLU A 429 14.25 -8.16 -23.87
N GLU A 430 13.97 -8.79 -25.02
CA GLU A 430 14.05 -8.17 -26.35
C GLU A 430 12.73 -7.46 -26.64
N TRP A 431 12.66 -6.21 -26.21
CA TRP A 431 11.43 -5.43 -26.22
C TRP A 431 11.06 -4.89 -27.59
N ALA A 432 9.80 -5.08 -28.00
CA ALA A 432 9.23 -4.51 -29.21
C ALA A 432 7.87 -3.86 -28.94
N LYS A 433 7.47 -2.96 -29.85
CA LYS A 433 6.19 -2.26 -29.79
C LYS A 433 5.20 -2.89 -30.74
N PHE A 434 4.00 -3.20 -30.25
CA PHE A 434 2.88 -3.75 -30.98
C PHE A 434 1.69 -2.80 -30.91
N LYS A 435 0.90 -2.71 -31.99
CA LYS A 435 -0.21 -1.75 -32.08
C LYS A 435 -1.49 -2.44 -32.57
N ALA A 436 -2.61 -1.92 -32.09
CA ALA A 436 -3.93 -2.25 -32.63
C ALA A 436 -4.84 -1.03 -32.59
N SER A 437 -5.79 -0.97 -33.54
CA SER A 437 -6.83 0.05 -33.50
C SER A 437 -8.05 -0.46 -32.75
N PHE A 438 -8.70 0.43 -32.00
CA PHE A 438 -9.98 0.09 -31.38
C PHE A 438 -11.03 -0.20 -32.52
N ASN A 439 -11.85 -1.21 -32.31
CA ASN A 439 -12.86 -1.61 -33.27
C ASN A 439 -14.15 -0.80 -33.19
N LYS A 440 -14.31 -0.01 -32.11
CA LYS A 440 -15.43 0.91 -31.87
C LYS A 440 -14.98 2.13 -31.07
N ASP A 441 -15.78 3.18 -31.08
CA ASP A 441 -15.58 4.33 -30.21
C ASP A 441 -15.88 3.92 -28.77
N VAL A 442 -15.01 4.37 -27.84
CA VAL A 442 -15.16 4.19 -26.39
C VAL A 442 -15.21 5.56 -25.76
N LYS A 443 -16.17 5.80 -24.87
CA LYS A 443 -16.38 7.06 -24.14
C LYS A 443 -16.80 6.76 -22.72
N GLY A 444 -16.64 7.74 -21.83
CA GLY A 444 -16.99 7.59 -20.44
C GLY A 444 -15.90 6.89 -19.64
N LYS A 445 -16.27 6.46 -18.45
CA LYS A 445 -15.40 5.73 -17.54
C LYS A 445 -15.72 4.25 -17.58
N HIS A 446 -14.68 3.46 -17.68
CA HIS A 446 -14.78 2.00 -17.75
C HIS A 446 -13.70 1.34 -16.88
N ASP A 447 -13.99 0.15 -16.40
CA ASP A 447 -12.95 -0.78 -15.99
C ASP A 447 -12.32 -1.40 -17.25
N LEU A 448 -11.00 -1.32 -17.38
CA LEU A 448 -10.25 -1.84 -18.51
C LEU A 448 -9.58 -3.15 -18.13
N PHE A 449 -9.77 -4.19 -18.97
CA PHE A 449 -9.15 -5.49 -18.76
C PHE A 449 -8.21 -5.81 -19.92
N PHE A 450 -6.99 -6.22 -19.58
CA PHE A 450 -6.05 -6.87 -20.50
C PHE A 450 -6.12 -8.37 -20.26
N VAL A 451 -6.74 -9.12 -21.17
CA VAL A 451 -6.90 -10.57 -21.05
C VAL A 451 -5.96 -11.25 -22.04
N PHE A 452 -5.09 -12.11 -21.51
CA PHE A 452 -4.01 -12.71 -22.27
C PHE A 452 -4.45 -14.03 -22.93
N ARG A 453 -4.15 -14.20 -24.21
CA ARG A 453 -4.52 -15.36 -25.01
C ARG A 453 -3.33 -15.92 -25.78
N GLY A 454 -3.24 -17.23 -25.83
CA GLY A 454 -2.21 -17.93 -26.59
C GLY A 454 -2.20 -19.42 -26.34
N LYS A 455 -1.11 -20.07 -26.65
CA LYS A 455 -0.96 -21.52 -26.42
C LYS A 455 -1.00 -21.81 -24.91
N LYS A 456 -1.83 -22.75 -24.51
CA LYS A 456 -1.97 -23.17 -23.11
C LYS A 456 -0.72 -23.85 -22.59
N GLY A 457 -0.41 -23.60 -21.31
CA GLY A 457 0.67 -24.28 -20.57
C GLY A 457 2.09 -23.78 -20.87
N ILE A 458 2.21 -22.62 -21.51
CA ILE A 458 3.49 -21.95 -21.74
C ILE A 458 3.41 -20.49 -21.33
N LYS A 459 4.53 -19.88 -20.95
CA LYS A 459 4.69 -18.44 -20.82
C LYS A 459 4.56 -17.81 -22.20
N LEU A 460 3.72 -16.78 -22.32
CA LEU A 460 3.43 -16.15 -23.62
C LEU A 460 4.44 -15.04 -23.95
N PHE A 461 4.49 -14.04 -23.09
CA PHE A 461 5.37 -12.87 -23.23
C PHE A 461 5.55 -12.16 -21.87
N ASN A 462 6.50 -11.25 -21.81
CA ASN A 462 6.62 -10.23 -20.78
C ASN A 462 5.93 -8.96 -21.30
N PHE A 463 5.26 -8.21 -20.40
CA PHE A 463 4.52 -7.00 -20.75
C PHE A 463 5.04 -5.85 -19.91
N ASP A 464 5.58 -4.79 -20.54
CA ASP A 464 6.31 -3.70 -19.92
C ASP A 464 5.45 -2.43 -19.79
N SER A 465 4.83 -2.00 -20.87
CA SER A 465 4.08 -0.75 -20.84
C SER A 465 3.03 -0.67 -21.94
N TRP A 466 2.07 0.27 -21.79
CA TRP A 466 1.04 0.53 -22.78
C TRP A 466 0.61 1.99 -22.78
N ARG A 467 0.00 2.42 -23.86
CA ARG A 467 -0.69 3.72 -23.98
C ARG A 467 -1.82 3.64 -24.99
N ILE A 468 -2.85 4.46 -24.78
CA ILE A 468 -3.93 4.71 -25.77
C ILE A 468 -3.72 6.11 -26.36
N PHE A 469 -3.93 6.26 -27.66
CA PHE A 469 -3.71 7.54 -28.37
C PHE A 469 -4.60 7.66 -29.61
#